data_f55536b169b0732860eb56fbf6690b1b
#
_entry.id   f55536b169b0732860eb56fbf6690b1b
#
_cell.length_a   1.000
_cell.length_b   1.000
_cell.length_c   1.000
_cell.angle_alpha   90.00
_cell.angle_beta   90.00
_cell.angle_gamma   90.00
#
_symmetry.space_group_name_H-M   'P 1'
#
loop_
_entity.id
_entity.type
_entity.pdbx_description
1 polymer ?
#
loop_
_entity_poly.entity_id
_entity_poly.type
_entity_poly.pdbx_seq_one_letter_code
_entity_poly.pdbx_strand_id
1 'polypeptide(L)'
;IMCEYTAKDYKKGQPRWCPGCGDHFFLASLHKAMAEIGKAPWENAVISGIGCSSRLPYYMNTYAMQTIHGRAAAISTGAKVANPNLTVWQISGDGDGLAIGGNHFIHAVRRNIDLNMILLNNRIYGLTKGQYSPTSPRGFVSKSSPYGTVEDPFHPAELCFGARGRFFARAVATDAPGTVEILKAAMAHKG
;
A
#
# COMPACT_ATOMS: atom_id res chain seq x y z
N ILE A 1 11.58 -1.90 -26.80
CA ILE A 1 12.04 -3.02 -25.96
C ILE A 1 10.79 -3.81 -25.65
N MET A 2 10.68 -5.05 -26.16
CA MET A 2 9.57 -5.93 -25.78
C MET A 2 9.75 -6.27 -24.30
N CYS A 3 8.72 -6.01 -23.46
CA CYS A 3 8.73 -6.44 -22.07
C CYS A 3 8.73 -7.97 -22.05
N GLU A 4 9.70 -8.56 -21.39
CA GLU A 4 9.86 -10.02 -21.26
C GLU A 4 8.72 -10.64 -20.46
N TYR A 5 8.09 -9.84 -19.56
CA TYR A 5 7.04 -10.27 -18.65
C TYR A 5 5.71 -9.60 -18.95
N THR A 6 4.63 -10.35 -18.75
CA THR A 6 3.25 -9.89 -18.88
C THR A 6 2.58 -9.77 -17.51
N ALA A 7 1.46 -9.10 -17.42
CA ALA A 7 0.70 -9.00 -16.17
C ALA A 7 0.31 -10.38 -15.58
N LYS A 8 0.27 -11.44 -16.40
CA LYS A 8 -0.03 -12.81 -15.93
C LYS A 8 1.11 -13.41 -15.14
N ASP A 9 2.36 -13.04 -15.42
CA ASP A 9 3.54 -13.58 -14.76
C ASP A 9 3.64 -13.14 -13.31
N TYR A 10 2.97 -12.05 -12.94
CA TYR A 10 2.90 -11.54 -11.56
C TYR A 10 1.66 -12.03 -10.78
N LYS A 11 0.75 -12.77 -11.41
CA LYS A 11 -0.48 -13.24 -10.78
C LYS A 11 -0.28 -14.54 -10.02
N LYS A 12 -0.89 -14.63 -8.82
CA LYS A 12 -0.95 -15.85 -8.02
C LYS A 12 -2.29 -15.91 -7.29
N GLY A 13 -2.86 -17.11 -7.22
CA GLY A 13 -4.09 -17.36 -6.46
C GLY A 13 -5.32 -16.58 -6.99
N GLN A 14 -6.39 -16.64 -6.20
CA GLN A 14 -7.66 -15.97 -6.49
C GLN A 14 -7.96 -14.94 -5.39
N PRO A 15 -8.13 -13.65 -5.72
CA PRO A 15 -8.48 -12.62 -4.76
C PRO A 15 -9.80 -12.93 -4.03
N ARG A 16 -9.82 -12.70 -2.71
CA ARG A 16 -10.97 -12.99 -1.84
C ARG A 16 -11.49 -11.73 -1.15
N TRP A 17 -11.36 -10.58 -1.79
CA TRP A 17 -12.02 -9.36 -1.33
C TRP A 17 -13.49 -9.33 -1.69
N CYS A 18 -14.23 -8.42 -1.09
CA CYS A 18 -15.65 -8.23 -1.40
C CYS A 18 -15.85 -7.91 -2.89
N PRO A 19 -16.96 -8.35 -3.50
CA PRO A 19 -17.30 -7.94 -4.87
C PRO A 19 -17.33 -6.42 -5.01
N GLY A 20 -16.65 -5.90 -6.05
CA GLY A 20 -16.57 -4.46 -6.31
C GLY A 20 -15.58 -3.68 -5.43
N CYS A 21 -14.82 -4.35 -4.55
CA CYS A 21 -13.79 -3.71 -3.74
C CYS A 21 -12.69 -3.08 -4.61
N GLY A 22 -12.25 -1.88 -4.23
CA GLY A 22 -11.16 -1.16 -4.91
C GLY A 22 -9.84 -1.93 -4.96
N ASP A 23 -9.61 -2.83 -4.01
CA ASP A 23 -8.40 -3.66 -3.96
C ASP A 23 -8.24 -4.55 -5.21
N HIS A 24 -9.34 -4.98 -5.84
CA HIS A 24 -9.29 -5.73 -7.10
C HIS A 24 -8.75 -4.88 -8.26
N PHE A 25 -9.19 -3.63 -8.35
CA PHE A 25 -8.75 -2.70 -9.39
C PHE A 25 -7.28 -2.32 -9.19
N PHE A 26 -6.90 -2.06 -7.92
CA PHE A 26 -5.51 -1.76 -7.60
C PHE A 26 -4.59 -2.94 -7.91
N LEU A 27 -4.96 -4.17 -7.55
CA LEU A 27 -4.17 -5.38 -7.85
C LEU A 27 -3.96 -5.54 -9.36
N ALA A 28 -4.99 -5.33 -10.17
CA ALA A 28 -4.89 -5.41 -11.63
C ALA A 28 -3.95 -4.33 -12.18
N SER A 29 -4.03 -3.11 -11.65
CA SER A 29 -3.13 -2.00 -12.02
C SER A 29 -1.69 -2.27 -11.62
N LEU A 30 -1.45 -2.85 -10.45
CA LEU A 30 -0.11 -3.22 -9.99
C LEU A 30 0.52 -4.30 -10.88
N HIS A 31 -0.23 -5.35 -11.24
CA HIS A 31 0.26 -6.37 -12.19
C HIS A 31 0.64 -5.75 -13.54
N LYS A 32 -0.17 -4.82 -14.04
CA LYS A 32 0.09 -4.13 -15.29
C LYS A 32 1.32 -3.22 -15.18
N ALA A 33 1.41 -2.43 -14.12
CA ALA A 33 2.56 -1.56 -13.89
C ALA A 33 3.87 -2.36 -13.80
N MET A 34 3.88 -3.47 -13.07
CA MET A 34 5.07 -4.35 -12.98
C MET A 34 5.47 -4.90 -14.35
N ALA A 35 4.51 -5.30 -15.18
CA ALA A 35 4.79 -5.77 -16.54
C ALA A 35 5.41 -4.65 -17.41
N GLU A 36 4.87 -3.44 -17.34
CA GLU A 36 5.39 -2.29 -18.08
C GLU A 36 6.76 -1.81 -17.58
N ILE A 37 7.02 -1.95 -16.28
CA ILE A 37 8.34 -1.70 -15.67
C ILE A 37 9.37 -2.73 -16.14
N GLY A 38 8.95 -3.96 -16.43
CA GLY A 38 9.76 -5.00 -17.05
C GLY A 38 10.78 -5.69 -16.14
N LYS A 39 10.69 -5.51 -14.80
CA LYS A 39 11.53 -6.24 -13.86
C LYS A 39 10.99 -7.64 -13.62
N ALA A 40 11.87 -8.62 -13.52
CA ALA A 40 11.47 -10.01 -13.24
C ALA A 40 10.66 -10.13 -11.93
N PRO A 41 9.74 -11.09 -11.82
CA PRO A 41 8.98 -11.32 -10.58
C PRO A 41 9.86 -11.43 -9.33
N TRP A 42 11.01 -12.08 -9.41
CA TRP A 42 11.98 -12.24 -8.31
C TRP A 42 12.85 -11.01 -8.03
N GLU A 43 12.75 -9.95 -8.80
CA GLU A 43 13.35 -8.64 -8.49
C GLU A 43 12.40 -7.75 -7.70
N ASN A 44 11.19 -8.22 -7.42
CA ASN A 44 10.15 -7.51 -6.68
C ASN A 44 9.86 -8.21 -5.34
N ALA A 45 9.65 -7.41 -4.31
CA ALA A 45 9.17 -7.86 -3.00
C ALA A 45 7.92 -7.07 -2.62
N VAL A 46 6.82 -7.77 -2.36
CA VAL A 46 5.55 -7.18 -1.90
C VAL A 46 5.37 -7.52 -0.42
N ILE A 47 5.41 -6.50 0.43
CA ILE A 47 5.40 -6.64 1.88
C ILE A 47 4.21 -5.87 2.45
N SER A 48 3.38 -6.52 3.25
CA SER A 48 2.18 -5.91 3.82
C SER A 48 2.10 -6.05 5.34
N GLY A 49 1.27 -5.19 5.95
CA GLY A 49 0.86 -5.31 7.34
C GLY A 49 -0.38 -6.22 7.50
N ILE A 50 -1.41 -5.74 8.18
CA ILE A 50 -2.64 -6.48 8.45
C ILE A 50 -3.87 -5.67 8.01
N GLY A 51 -4.85 -6.33 7.45
CA GLY A 51 -6.12 -5.79 6.98
C GLY A 51 -6.52 -6.37 5.64
N CYS A 52 -7.59 -5.85 5.04
CA CYS A 52 -8.09 -6.34 3.74
C CYS A 52 -7.04 -6.17 2.64
N SER A 53 -6.49 -4.97 2.50
CA SER A 53 -5.43 -4.66 1.53
C SER A 53 -4.16 -5.50 1.74
N SER A 54 -3.87 -5.85 2.99
CA SER A 54 -2.68 -6.63 3.36
C SER A 54 -2.72 -8.10 2.93
N ARG A 55 -3.83 -8.55 2.35
CA ARG A 55 -3.91 -9.85 1.66
C ARG A 55 -3.24 -9.85 0.29
N LEU A 56 -2.88 -8.67 -0.24
CA LEU A 56 -2.33 -8.51 -1.59
C LEU A 56 -1.11 -9.41 -1.87
N PRO A 57 -0.14 -9.62 -0.95
CA PRO A 57 0.98 -10.53 -1.17
C PRO A 57 0.59 -11.97 -1.56
N TYR A 58 -0.57 -12.46 -1.12
CA TYR A 58 -1.06 -13.80 -1.50
C TYR A 58 -1.44 -13.92 -2.98
N TYR A 59 -1.64 -12.78 -3.64
CA TYR A 59 -2.08 -12.72 -5.04
C TYR A 59 -0.95 -12.29 -5.99
N MET A 60 0.27 -12.20 -5.46
CA MET A 60 1.47 -11.79 -6.19
C MET A 60 2.43 -12.96 -6.38
N ASN A 61 2.87 -13.20 -7.60
CA ASN A 61 3.94 -14.14 -7.93
C ASN A 61 5.31 -13.42 -7.90
N THR A 62 5.66 -12.89 -6.73
CA THR A 62 6.91 -12.18 -6.42
C THR A 62 7.43 -12.71 -5.10
N TYR A 63 8.56 -12.21 -4.58
CA TYR A 63 8.77 -12.33 -3.14
C TYR A 63 7.63 -11.63 -2.43
N ALA A 64 7.01 -12.31 -1.48
CA ALA A 64 5.79 -11.84 -0.86
C ALA A 64 5.76 -12.17 0.63
N MET A 65 5.44 -11.19 1.46
CA MET A 65 5.38 -11.36 2.92
C MET A 65 4.22 -10.55 3.49
N GLN A 66 3.33 -11.22 4.22
CA GLN A 66 2.42 -10.57 5.14
C GLN A 66 3.07 -10.54 6.53
N THR A 67 3.07 -9.36 7.17
CA THR A 67 3.78 -9.15 8.43
C THR A 67 2.83 -8.86 9.58
N ILE A 68 3.30 -8.19 10.62
CA ILE A 68 2.54 -7.82 11.81
C ILE A 68 1.85 -6.47 11.58
N HIS A 69 0.72 -6.27 12.24
CA HIS A 69 -0.07 -5.03 12.15
C HIS A 69 0.78 -3.78 12.39
N GLY A 70 0.75 -2.86 11.41
CA GLY A 70 1.49 -1.61 11.43
C GLY A 70 3.00 -1.72 11.28
N ARG A 71 3.56 -2.90 10.94
CA ARG A 71 5.00 -3.12 10.85
C ARG A 71 5.55 -3.22 9.42
N ALA A 72 4.68 -3.14 8.43
CA ALA A 72 5.08 -3.29 7.02
C ALA A 72 6.22 -2.33 6.63
N ALA A 73 6.16 -1.06 7.00
CA ALA A 73 7.19 -0.07 6.66
C ALA A 73 8.56 -0.40 7.30
N ALA A 74 8.57 -0.87 8.55
CA ALA A 74 9.81 -1.27 9.24
C ALA A 74 10.43 -2.51 8.59
N ILE A 75 9.63 -3.52 8.29
CA ILE A 75 10.09 -4.78 7.67
C ILE A 75 10.53 -4.53 6.22
N SER A 76 9.78 -3.72 5.47
CA SER A 76 10.16 -3.29 4.11
C SER A 76 11.49 -2.55 4.09
N THR A 77 11.73 -1.69 5.08
CA THR A 77 13.04 -1.02 5.28
C THR A 77 14.14 -2.05 5.46
N GLY A 78 13.94 -3.06 6.31
CA GLY A 78 14.90 -4.15 6.51
C GLY A 78 15.17 -4.94 5.23
N ALA A 79 14.13 -5.30 4.49
CA ALA A 79 14.27 -6.00 3.21
C ALA A 79 15.07 -5.18 2.19
N LYS A 80 14.81 -3.88 2.08
CA LYS A 80 15.55 -2.98 1.17
C LYS A 80 17.00 -2.81 1.57
N VAL A 81 17.29 -2.71 2.87
CA VAL A 81 18.66 -2.62 3.40
C VAL A 81 19.44 -3.92 3.16
N ALA A 82 18.77 -5.07 3.36
CA ALA A 82 19.39 -6.39 3.14
C ALA A 82 19.69 -6.66 1.66
N ASN A 83 18.82 -6.20 0.76
CA ASN A 83 19.04 -6.32 -0.68
C ASN A 83 18.60 -5.01 -1.40
N PRO A 84 19.53 -4.07 -1.61
CA PRO A 84 19.25 -2.79 -2.27
C PRO A 84 18.73 -2.91 -3.71
N ASN A 85 18.95 -4.04 -4.38
CA ASN A 85 18.52 -4.26 -5.76
C ASN A 85 17.04 -4.61 -5.88
N LEU A 86 16.39 -5.04 -4.81
CA LEU A 86 14.96 -5.33 -4.81
C LEU A 86 14.13 -4.05 -5.02
N THR A 87 13.12 -4.15 -5.85
CA THR A 87 12.01 -3.20 -5.87
C THR A 87 11.03 -3.61 -4.80
N VAL A 88 10.91 -2.80 -3.75
CA VAL A 88 10.06 -3.12 -2.60
C VAL A 88 8.76 -2.33 -2.68
N TRP A 89 7.64 -3.05 -2.64
CA TRP A 89 6.27 -2.57 -2.64
C TRP A 89 5.68 -2.81 -1.26
N GLN A 90 5.57 -1.78 -0.45
CA GLN A 90 4.96 -1.86 0.87
C GLN A 90 3.49 -1.54 0.77
N ILE A 91 2.63 -2.43 1.25
CA ILE A 91 1.17 -2.33 1.18
C ILE A 91 0.58 -2.20 2.57
N SER A 92 -0.22 -1.18 2.79
CA SER A 92 -0.98 -0.98 4.02
C SER A 92 -2.38 -0.41 3.73
N GLY A 93 -3.34 -0.71 4.58
CA GLY A 93 -4.53 0.10 4.74
C GLY A 93 -4.25 1.33 5.61
N ASP A 94 -5.16 2.29 5.61
CA ASP A 94 -5.04 3.50 6.42
C ASP A 94 -4.99 3.20 7.93
N GLY A 95 -5.81 2.28 8.41
CA GLY A 95 -5.75 1.85 9.81
C GLY A 95 -4.44 1.15 10.17
N ASP A 96 -3.93 0.31 9.29
CA ASP A 96 -2.66 -0.39 9.49
C ASP A 96 -1.46 0.56 9.44
N GLY A 97 -1.39 1.39 8.40
CA GLY A 97 -0.23 2.23 8.14
C GLY A 97 -0.17 3.51 8.96
N LEU A 98 -1.32 4.10 9.32
CA LEU A 98 -1.38 5.42 9.95
C LEU A 98 -1.79 5.41 11.43
N ALA A 99 -2.43 4.32 11.92
CA ALA A 99 -2.68 4.16 13.35
C ALA A 99 -1.45 3.56 14.04
N ILE A 100 -1.45 2.26 14.30
CA ILE A 100 -0.32 1.59 14.94
C ILE A 100 0.98 1.68 14.12
N GLY A 101 0.87 1.79 12.80
CA GLY A 101 2.00 1.94 11.88
C GLY A 101 2.53 3.37 11.72
N GLY A 102 1.84 4.38 12.26
CA GLY A 102 2.15 5.79 12.00
C GLY A 102 3.60 6.19 12.30
N ASN A 103 4.16 5.70 13.40
CA ASN A 103 5.56 5.93 13.72
C ASN A 103 6.52 5.36 12.66
N HIS A 104 6.26 4.15 12.18
CA HIS A 104 7.09 3.50 11.15
C HIS A 104 6.94 4.17 9.79
N PHE A 105 5.72 4.64 9.46
CA PHE A 105 5.46 5.45 8.28
C PHE A 105 6.32 6.72 8.29
N ILE A 106 6.21 7.52 9.33
CA ILE A 106 6.96 8.79 9.49
C ILE A 106 8.47 8.53 9.38
N HIS A 107 8.99 7.50 10.05
CA HIS A 107 10.41 7.22 10.04
C HIS A 107 10.93 6.65 8.72
N ALA A 108 10.15 5.86 7.98
CA ALA A 108 10.52 5.40 6.64
C ALA A 108 10.59 6.57 5.65
N VAL A 109 9.57 7.44 5.66
CA VAL A 109 9.53 8.65 4.82
C VAL A 109 10.68 9.60 5.18
N ARG A 110 10.86 9.92 6.47
CA ARG A 110 11.91 10.83 6.95
C ARG A 110 13.32 10.37 6.58
N ARG A 111 13.56 9.06 6.58
CA ARG A 111 14.86 8.46 6.20
C ARG A 111 15.05 8.33 4.70
N ASN A 112 14.04 8.69 3.93
CA ASN A 112 14.04 8.58 2.46
C ASN A 112 14.44 7.18 1.98
N ILE A 113 13.86 6.15 2.60
CA ILE A 113 14.11 4.75 2.22
C ILE A 113 13.50 4.52 0.84
N ASP A 114 14.26 3.93 -0.07
CA ASP A 114 13.82 3.61 -1.45
C ASP A 114 12.74 2.51 -1.46
N LEU A 115 11.52 2.89 -1.09
CA LEU A 115 10.33 2.06 -0.96
C LEU A 115 9.17 2.65 -1.75
N ASN A 116 8.42 1.81 -2.44
CA ASN A 116 7.11 2.17 -2.98
C ASN A 116 6.06 1.93 -1.89
N MET A 117 5.74 2.95 -1.11
CA MET A 117 4.77 2.87 -0.01
C MET A 117 3.36 3.15 -0.55
N ILE A 118 2.49 2.14 -0.49
CA ILE A 118 1.13 2.18 -1.02
C ILE A 118 0.15 2.13 0.14
N LEU A 119 -0.70 3.17 0.24
CA LEU A 119 -1.76 3.28 1.22
C LEU A 119 -3.11 3.11 0.54
N LEU A 120 -3.75 1.95 0.72
CA LEU A 120 -5.11 1.69 0.25
C LEU A 120 -6.09 2.24 1.28
N ASN A 121 -6.51 3.49 1.06
CA ASN A 121 -7.31 4.25 2.02
C ASN A 121 -8.81 4.08 1.76
N ASN A 122 -9.49 3.34 2.62
CA ASN A 122 -10.93 3.15 2.61
C ASN A 122 -11.65 3.83 3.77
N ARG A 123 -10.92 4.55 4.64
CA ARG A 123 -11.41 5.28 5.82
C ARG A 123 -12.13 4.40 6.86
N ILE A 124 -11.73 3.12 6.98
CA ILE A 124 -12.34 2.19 7.91
C ILE A 124 -11.45 0.98 8.15
N TYR A 125 -11.54 0.36 9.32
CA TYR A 125 -11.05 -1.01 9.53
C TYR A 125 -12.06 -2.02 8.97
N GLY A 126 -11.91 -2.36 7.68
CA GLY A 126 -12.86 -3.25 6.98
C GLY A 126 -12.79 -4.70 7.46
N LEU A 127 -11.59 -5.25 7.66
CA LEU A 127 -11.38 -6.64 8.07
C LEU A 127 -12.07 -6.97 9.39
N THR A 128 -12.08 -6.06 10.34
CA THR A 128 -12.67 -6.21 11.67
C THR A 128 -14.12 -5.72 11.75
N LYS A 129 -14.74 -5.47 10.60
CA LYS A 129 -16.16 -5.17 10.42
C LYS A 129 -16.60 -3.76 10.83
N GLY A 130 -15.73 -2.76 10.71
CA GLY A 130 -16.21 -1.39 10.61
C GLY A 130 -15.85 -0.43 11.73
N GLN A 131 -14.74 -0.63 12.44
CA GLN A 131 -14.22 0.39 13.35
C GLN A 131 -13.70 1.59 12.55
N TYR A 132 -13.78 2.78 13.14
CA TYR A 132 -13.19 3.96 12.52
C TYR A 132 -11.66 3.86 12.45
N SER A 133 -11.10 4.40 11.39
CA SER A 133 -9.65 4.48 11.15
C SER A 133 -9.16 5.91 11.36
N PRO A 134 -7.85 6.17 11.38
CA PRO A 134 -7.32 7.53 11.48
C PRO A 134 -7.76 8.49 10.37
N THR A 135 -8.27 7.99 9.26
CA THR A 135 -8.76 8.81 8.15
C THR A 135 -10.29 8.84 8.04
N SER A 136 -11.00 8.21 8.98
CA SER A 136 -12.47 8.30 9.07
C SER A 136 -12.88 9.73 9.35
N PRO A 137 -13.97 10.24 8.74
CA PRO A 137 -14.43 11.59 8.98
C PRO A 137 -14.90 11.75 10.44
N ARG A 138 -14.75 12.96 10.97
CA ARG A 138 -15.30 13.31 12.29
C ARG A 138 -16.81 13.04 12.32
N GLY A 139 -17.29 12.50 13.43
CA GLY A 139 -18.68 12.09 13.58
C GLY A 139 -19.03 10.73 12.98
N PHE A 140 -18.04 9.97 12.49
CA PHE A 140 -18.28 8.64 11.94
C PHE A 140 -18.82 7.69 13.04
N VAL A 141 -20.03 7.17 12.82
CA VAL A 141 -20.68 6.23 13.75
C VAL A 141 -20.32 4.79 13.41
N SER A 142 -19.93 4.03 14.41
CA SER A 142 -19.64 2.59 14.30
C SER A 142 -20.10 1.86 15.56
N LYS A 143 -20.05 0.52 15.54
CA LYS A 143 -20.39 -0.29 16.73
C LYS A 143 -19.51 0.02 17.93
N SER A 144 -18.25 0.36 17.71
CA SER A 144 -17.30 0.73 18.77
C SER A 144 -17.31 2.23 19.10
N SER A 145 -17.97 3.05 18.31
CA SER A 145 -18.11 4.49 18.50
C SER A 145 -19.55 4.91 18.21
N PRO A 146 -20.51 4.53 19.07
CA PRO A 146 -21.95 4.71 18.79
C PRO A 146 -22.37 6.19 18.79
N TYR A 147 -21.60 7.06 19.41
CA TYR A 147 -21.84 8.52 19.45
C TYR A 147 -21.05 9.30 18.39
N GLY A 148 -20.35 8.58 17.50
CA GLY A 148 -19.47 9.17 16.50
C GLY A 148 -18.05 9.46 17.01
N THR A 149 -17.13 9.61 16.06
CA THR A 149 -15.74 9.98 16.35
C THR A 149 -15.62 11.47 16.67
N VAL A 150 -14.73 11.83 17.57
CA VAL A 150 -14.47 13.22 17.98
C VAL A 150 -13.18 13.79 17.39
N GLU A 151 -12.28 12.91 16.93
CA GLU A 151 -11.00 13.28 16.33
C GLU A 151 -11.18 13.75 14.89
N ASP A 152 -10.31 14.67 14.47
CA ASP A 152 -10.19 15.06 13.07
C ASP A 152 -9.35 14.00 12.30
N PRO A 153 -9.71 13.72 11.04
CA PRO A 153 -9.01 12.70 10.26
C PRO A 153 -7.59 13.13 9.89
N PHE A 154 -6.69 12.16 9.85
CA PHE A 154 -5.38 12.38 9.24
C PHE A 154 -5.48 12.58 7.73
N HIS A 155 -4.69 13.51 7.22
CA HIS A 155 -4.47 13.73 5.80
C HIS A 155 -3.13 13.10 5.39
N PRO A 156 -3.13 11.96 4.66
CA PRO A 156 -1.89 11.24 4.35
C PRO A 156 -0.84 12.10 3.62
N ALA A 157 -1.27 13.03 2.77
CA ALA A 157 -0.37 13.96 2.09
C ALA A 157 0.36 14.87 3.09
N GLU A 158 -0.37 15.45 4.04
CA GLU A 158 0.20 16.34 5.06
C GLU A 158 1.19 15.58 5.97
N LEU A 159 0.85 14.35 6.36
CA LEU A 159 1.76 13.49 7.11
C LEU A 159 3.04 13.19 6.32
N CYS A 160 2.91 12.88 5.03
CA CYS A 160 4.03 12.61 4.16
C CYS A 160 4.95 13.86 4.06
N PHE A 161 4.37 15.02 3.75
CA PHE A 161 5.15 16.27 3.64
C PHE A 161 5.69 16.74 4.99
N GLY A 162 4.94 16.57 6.08
CA GLY A 162 5.41 16.82 7.44
C GLY A 162 6.63 15.97 7.82
N ALA A 163 6.68 14.73 7.33
CA ALA A 163 7.82 13.83 7.45
C ALA A 163 8.93 14.10 6.42
N ARG A 164 8.82 15.16 5.61
CA ARG A 164 9.73 15.55 4.52
C ARG A 164 9.76 14.57 3.34
N GLY A 165 8.64 13.90 3.06
CA GLY A 165 8.46 13.13 1.84
C GLY A 165 8.61 14.01 0.60
N ARG A 166 9.26 13.47 -0.43
CA ARG A 166 9.57 14.20 -1.67
C ARG A 166 8.72 13.77 -2.85
N PHE A 167 8.09 12.63 -2.73
CA PHE A 167 7.14 12.10 -3.71
C PHE A 167 5.85 11.73 -2.99
N PHE A 168 4.74 12.23 -3.49
CA PHE A 168 3.40 11.84 -3.07
C PHE A 168 2.48 11.88 -4.29
N ALA A 169 1.69 10.84 -4.47
CA ALA A 169 0.68 10.80 -5.52
C ALA A 169 -0.62 10.21 -4.97
N ARG A 170 -1.73 10.52 -5.59
CA ARG A 170 -3.05 10.02 -5.22
C ARG A 170 -3.82 9.62 -6.46
N ALA A 171 -4.45 8.45 -6.42
CA ALA A 171 -5.30 7.94 -7.48
C ALA A 171 -6.65 7.50 -6.92
N VAL A 172 -7.63 7.39 -7.79
CA VAL A 172 -8.91 6.73 -7.51
C VAL A 172 -8.82 5.29 -8.03
N ALA A 173 -9.28 4.32 -7.25
CA ALA A 173 -9.14 2.89 -7.59
C ALA A 173 -9.70 2.52 -8.96
N THR A 174 -10.71 3.22 -9.46
CA THR A 174 -11.32 3.00 -10.78
C THR A 174 -10.54 3.61 -11.94
N ASP A 175 -9.57 4.50 -11.67
CA ASP A 175 -8.66 5.04 -12.68
C ASP A 175 -7.44 4.13 -12.83
N ALA A 176 -7.61 3.03 -13.55
CA ALA A 176 -6.53 2.08 -13.78
C ALA A 176 -5.36 2.65 -14.60
N PRO A 177 -5.58 3.42 -15.69
CA PRO A 177 -4.46 4.03 -16.41
C PRO A 177 -3.65 5.00 -15.56
N GLY A 178 -4.29 5.93 -14.86
CA GLY A 178 -3.61 6.89 -13.97
C GLY A 178 -2.88 6.17 -12.83
N THR A 179 -3.45 5.12 -12.25
CA THR A 179 -2.79 4.31 -11.22
C THR A 179 -1.52 3.64 -11.75
N VAL A 180 -1.54 3.10 -12.96
CA VAL A 180 -0.35 2.49 -13.59
C VAL A 180 0.77 3.52 -13.76
N GLU A 181 0.46 4.70 -14.29
CA GLU A 181 1.47 5.76 -14.48
C GLU A 181 2.04 6.26 -13.15
N ILE A 182 1.22 6.39 -12.12
CA ILE A 182 1.69 6.75 -10.77
C ILE A 182 2.63 5.68 -10.21
N LEU A 183 2.31 4.40 -10.36
CA LEU A 183 3.17 3.30 -9.88
C LEU A 183 4.52 3.25 -10.62
N LYS A 184 4.53 3.53 -11.91
CA LYS A 184 5.76 3.65 -12.70
C LYS A 184 6.60 4.84 -12.25
N ALA A 185 5.96 5.99 -12.03
CA ALA A 185 6.64 7.19 -11.53
C ALA A 185 7.21 6.97 -10.11
N ALA A 186 6.46 6.31 -9.22
CA ALA A 186 6.92 5.97 -7.88
C ALA A 186 8.16 5.07 -7.92
N MET A 187 8.16 4.03 -8.76
CA MET A 187 9.30 3.14 -8.91
C MET A 187 10.54 3.84 -9.51
N ALA A 188 10.33 4.83 -10.38
CA ALA A 188 11.42 5.61 -10.96
C ALA A 188 12.02 6.62 -9.97
N HIS A 189 11.24 7.09 -9.00
CA HIS A 189 11.71 7.96 -7.93
C HIS A 189 12.67 7.20 -7.00
N LYS A 190 13.70 7.87 -6.50
CA LYS A 190 14.67 7.31 -5.55
C LYS A 190 14.46 7.90 -4.17
N GLY A 191 14.00 7.04 -3.26
CA GLY A 191 13.71 7.41 -1.90
C GLY A 191 12.25 7.41 -1.51
#